data_897c097a9574440bc85176b1ab7c355d
#
_entry.id   897c097a9574440bc85176b1ab7c355d
#
_cell.length_a   1.000
_cell.length_b   1.000
_cell.length_c   1.000
_cell.angle_alpha   90.00
_cell.angle_beta   90.00
_cell.angle_gamma   90.00
#
_symmetry.space_group_name_H-M   'P 1'
#
loop_
_entity.id
_entity.type
_entity.pdbx_description
1 polymer ?
#
loop_
_entity_poly.entity_id
_entity_poly.type
_entity_poly.pdbx_seq_one_letter_code
_entity_poly.pdbx_strand_id
1 'polypeptide(L)'
;MGLSQADLRQEDVRVPVPGGDTLYMRRIRSARALAAGTSPLPPVLMVHGMMSNGRVFYSDSGKGLGPYLARHGFDVFVADLRGKGQSLPRIHPGSRHGQTEMIRDDVPSLHEAILRLTAARQVHWVAHSWGGVVLNSALLRRPALIPEVASLVHFAVKRSVAVRNVHKAIEIDLMWNVVLRGVSRSVGYLPARQLRFGSDNETNKTHLQIKRWAKAAGPWVDSDDGFDYAAAAHQHRLPPALYFAAQNDPCRGHRHDVRRFRAESGAHESRVHVLSRRTGYAHDYDHISLLTHPDAEREHFQLALAWLRGQHDQVRDHG
;
A
#
# COMPACT_ATOMS: atom_id res chain seq x y z
N MET A 1 -27.17 0.70 -14.20
CA MET A 1 -26.47 1.47 -15.23
C MET A 1 -24.98 1.35 -14.95
N GLY A 2 -24.22 0.65 -15.81
CA GLY A 2 -22.76 0.52 -15.65
C GLY A 2 -22.11 1.89 -15.87
N LEU A 3 -21.43 2.41 -14.87
CA LEU A 3 -20.66 3.66 -14.95
C LEU A 3 -19.51 3.48 -15.95
N SER A 4 -19.52 4.25 -17.03
CA SER A 4 -18.59 4.19 -18.15
C SER A 4 -17.22 4.79 -17.79
N GLN A 5 -16.19 4.43 -18.55
CA GLN A 5 -14.86 5.06 -18.52
C GLN A 5 -14.92 6.57 -18.80
N ALA A 6 -15.93 7.02 -19.58
CA ALA A 6 -16.20 8.43 -19.87
C ALA A 6 -16.47 9.28 -18.62
N ASP A 7 -16.85 8.66 -17.48
CA ASP A 7 -17.14 9.36 -16.23
C ASP A 7 -15.90 9.71 -15.41
N LEU A 8 -14.70 9.25 -15.81
CA LEU A 8 -13.46 9.45 -15.07
C LEU A 8 -12.49 10.37 -15.82
N ARG A 9 -11.99 11.37 -15.12
CA ARG A 9 -10.87 12.19 -15.55
C ARG A 9 -9.59 11.69 -14.88
N GLN A 10 -8.56 11.42 -15.69
CA GLN A 10 -7.26 10.93 -15.23
C GLN A 10 -6.18 11.94 -15.62
N GLU A 11 -5.28 12.22 -14.68
CA GLU A 11 -4.19 13.18 -14.86
C GLU A 11 -2.88 12.60 -14.30
N ASP A 12 -1.77 12.94 -14.93
CA ASP A 12 -0.43 12.60 -14.45
C ASP A 12 0.10 13.70 -13.56
N VAL A 13 0.54 13.35 -12.35
CA VAL A 13 1.17 14.27 -11.40
C VAL A 13 2.60 13.83 -11.18
N ARG A 14 3.54 14.78 -11.28
CA ARG A 14 4.96 14.57 -10.99
C ARG A 14 5.34 15.28 -9.71
N VAL A 15 6.03 14.57 -8.82
CA VAL A 15 6.43 15.08 -7.50
C VAL A 15 7.95 14.94 -7.37
N PRO A 16 8.70 16.05 -7.41
CA PRO A 16 10.12 16.00 -7.13
C PRO A 16 10.37 15.64 -5.66
N VAL A 17 11.40 14.83 -5.42
CA VAL A 17 11.80 14.41 -4.07
C VAL A 17 13.28 14.66 -3.83
N PRO A 18 13.74 14.70 -2.58
CA PRO A 18 15.15 14.82 -2.25
C PRO A 18 16.00 13.78 -2.98
N GLY A 19 17.17 14.22 -3.46
CA GLY A 19 18.07 13.37 -4.25
C GLY A 19 17.91 13.49 -5.77
N GLY A 20 16.95 14.32 -6.25
CA GLY A 20 16.75 14.61 -7.68
C GLY A 20 15.85 13.63 -8.40
N ASP A 21 15.29 12.64 -7.68
CA ASP A 21 14.30 11.71 -8.23
C ASP A 21 12.95 12.40 -8.40
N THR A 22 12.08 11.83 -9.27
CA THR A 22 10.72 12.33 -9.51
C THR A 22 9.74 11.19 -9.36
N LEU A 23 8.82 11.31 -8.40
CA LEU A 23 7.73 10.37 -8.21
C LEU A 23 6.58 10.67 -9.16
N TYR A 24 5.79 9.64 -9.43
CA TYR A 24 4.60 9.71 -10.25
C TYR A 24 3.37 9.37 -9.42
N MET A 25 2.29 10.10 -9.65
CA MET A 25 0.94 9.74 -9.22
C MET A 25 -0.02 9.81 -10.41
N ARG A 26 -0.92 8.84 -10.52
CA ARG A 26 -2.13 8.93 -11.34
C ARG A 26 -3.24 9.52 -10.49
N ARG A 27 -3.67 10.75 -10.80
CA ARG A 27 -4.86 11.36 -10.20
C ARG A 27 -6.10 10.92 -10.96
N ILE A 28 -7.12 10.42 -10.25
CA ILE A 28 -8.35 9.89 -10.83
C ILE A 28 -9.53 10.57 -10.12
N ARG A 29 -10.41 11.24 -10.90
CA ARG A 29 -11.56 11.98 -10.40
C ARG A 29 -12.82 11.67 -11.21
N SER A 30 -14.00 11.80 -10.60
CA SER A 30 -15.26 11.77 -11.32
C SER A 30 -15.46 13.07 -12.10
N ALA A 31 -15.66 12.95 -13.41
CA ALA A 31 -16.00 14.11 -14.24
C ALA A 31 -17.32 14.77 -13.79
N ARG A 32 -18.30 13.97 -13.34
CA ARG A 32 -19.58 14.43 -12.81
C ARG A 32 -19.43 15.22 -11.51
N ALA A 33 -18.61 14.72 -10.56
CA ALA A 33 -18.37 15.42 -9.29
C ALA A 33 -17.67 16.76 -9.51
N LEU A 34 -16.74 16.82 -10.45
CA LEU A 34 -16.08 18.06 -10.87
C LEU A 34 -17.07 19.08 -11.44
N ALA A 35 -17.99 18.65 -12.31
CA ALA A 35 -18.98 19.52 -12.92
C ALA A 35 -20.03 20.03 -11.90
N ALA A 36 -20.32 19.23 -10.87
CA ALA A 36 -21.31 19.58 -9.84
C ALA A 36 -20.77 20.56 -8.77
N GLY A 37 -19.48 20.85 -8.74
CA GLY A 37 -18.85 21.72 -7.74
C GLY A 37 -19.06 21.25 -6.28
N THR A 38 -19.31 19.97 -6.08
CA THR A 38 -19.54 19.40 -4.74
C THR A 38 -18.28 19.54 -3.89
N SER A 39 -18.44 19.84 -2.59
CA SER A 39 -17.33 19.89 -1.64
C SER A 39 -16.59 18.54 -1.65
N PRO A 40 -15.30 18.52 -1.95
CA PRO A 40 -14.60 17.26 -2.11
C PRO A 40 -14.50 16.54 -0.77
N LEU A 41 -14.74 15.22 -0.79
CA LEU A 41 -14.33 14.35 0.29
C LEU A 41 -12.80 14.44 0.46
N PRO A 42 -12.24 14.15 1.63
CA PRO A 42 -10.78 14.10 1.78
C PRO A 42 -10.14 13.23 0.69
N PRO A 43 -9.04 13.68 0.05
CA PRO A 43 -8.40 12.92 -1.02
C PRO A 43 -7.83 11.59 -0.51
N VAL A 44 -7.56 10.67 -1.44
CA VAL A 44 -7.04 9.33 -1.13
C VAL A 44 -5.68 9.16 -1.77
N LEU A 45 -4.64 8.88 -0.98
CA LEU A 45 -3.34 8.39 -1.45
C LEU A 45 -3.33 6.86 -1.45
N MET A 46 -2.98 6.25 -2.57
CA MET A 46 -2.82 4.78 -2.69
C MET A 46 -1.37 4.41 -2.95
N VAL A 47 -0.83 3.47 -2.14
CA VAL A 47 0.56 3.02 -2.22
C VAL A 47 0.65 1.50 -2.38
N HIS A 48 1.34 1.07 -3.42
CA HIS A 48 1.53 -0.33 -3.80
C HIS A 48 2.56 -1.07 -2.93
N GLY A 49 2.61 -2.40 -3.05
CA GLY A 49 3.58 -3.26 -2.39
C GLY A 49 4.96 -3.33 -3.06
N MET A 50 5.84 -4.20 -2.53
CA MET A 50 7.14 -4.48 -3.13
C MET A 50 6.98 -5.15 -4.50
N MET A 51 7.96 -4.98 -5.39
CA MET A 51 7.98 -5.52 -6.76
C MET A 51 6.71 -5.21 -7.57
N SER A 52 6.00 -4.14 -7.21
CA SER A 52 4.72 -3.73 -7.79
C SER A 52 4.74 -2.24 -8.12
N ASN A 53 3.66 -1.75 -8.71
CA ASN A 53 3.41 -0.33 -8.97
C ASN A 53 1.92 -0.01 -8.79
N GLY A 54 1.53 1.23 -9.00
CA GLY A 54 0.16 1.72 -8.80
C GLY A 54 -0.90 1.01 -9.62
N ARG A 55 -0.54 0.29 -10.69
CA ARG A 55 -1.47 -0.46 -11.54
C ARG A 55 -2.26 -1.55 -10.82
N VAL A 56 -1.85 -1.94 -9.62
CA VAL A 56 -2.64 -2.85 -8.77
C VAL A 56 -3.98 -2.24 -8.35
N PHE A 57 -4.08 -0.91 -8.32
CA PHE A 57 -5.29 -0.18 -7.90
C PHE A 57 -6.16 0.29 -9.06
N TYR A 58 -5.66 0.32 -10.29
CA TYR A 58 -6.41 0.79 -11.46
C TYR A 58 -5.97 0.14 -12.75
N SER A 59 -6.89 0.10 -13.71
CA SER A 59 -6.63 -0.24 -15.11
C SER A 59 -7.01 0.91 -16.03
N ASP A 60 -6.50 0.89 -17.27
CA ASP A 60 -6.87 1.88 -18.29
C ASP A 60 -8.35 1.77 -18.68
N SER A 61 -8.97 0.60 -18.48
CA SER A 61 -10.41 0.39 -18.68
C SER A 61 -11.29 0.94 -17.55
N GLY A 62 -10.71 1.62 -16.56
CA GLY A 62 -11.45 2.22 -15.44
C GLY A 62 -11.90 1.22 -14.37
N LYS A 63 -11.26 0.04 -14.28
CA LYS A 63 -11.52 -0.96 -13.22
C LYS A 63 -10.50 -0.83 -12.09
N GLY A 64 -10.88 -1.30 -10.90
CA GLY A 64 -10.06 -1.33 -9.69
C GLY A 64 -10.50 -0.34 -8.63
N LEU A 65 -9.87 -0.40 -7.46
CA LEU A 65 -10.27 0.38 -6.28
C LEU A 65 -10.16 1.90 -6.50
N GLY A 66 -9.13 2.36 -7.20
CA GLY A 66 -8.95 3.79 -7.49
C GLY A 66 -10.11 4.38 -8.30
N PRO A 67 -10.42 3.84 -9.49
CA PRO A 67 -11.61 4.23 -10.26
C PRO A 67 -12.92 4.06 -9.49
N TYR A 68 -13.06 3.00 -8.69
CA TYR A 68 -14.25 2.77 -7.86
C TYR A 68 -14.46 3.92 -6.88
N LEU A 69 -13.44 4.29 -6.09
CA LEU A 69 -13.55 5.39 -5.13
C LEU A 69 -13.75 6.75 -5.82
N ALA A 70 -13.11 6.97 -6.98
CA ALA A 70 -13.30 8.20 -7.75
C ALA A 70 -14.76 8.37 -8.22
N ARG A 71 -15.42 7.28 -8.68
CA ARG A 71 -16.85 7.32 -9.02
C ARG A 71 -17.74 7.64 -7.82
N HIS A 72 -17.27 7.35 -6.61
CA HIS A 72 -17.97 7.63 -5.36
C HIS A 72 -17.62 9.00 -4.75
N GLY A 73 -16.93 9.88 -5.53
CA GLY A 73 -16.70 11.28 -5.20
C GLY A 73 -15.34 11.59 -4.55
N PHE A 74 -14.44 10.60 -4.39
CA PHE A 74 -13.10 10.86 -3.90
C PHE A 74 -12.17 11.38 -5.00
N ASP A 75 -11.23 12.24 -4.61
CA ASP A 75 -10.08 12.62 -5.42
C ASP A 75 -8.94 11.63 -5.12
N VAL A 76 -8.65 10.73 -6.04
CA VAL A 76 -7.77 9.58 -5.81
C VAL A 76 -6.42 9.79 -6.46
N PHE A 77 -5.35 9.60 -5.70
CA PHE A 77 -3.95 9.68 -6.13
C PHE A 77 -3.27 8.32 -5.96
N VAL A 78 -3.02 7.64 -7.06
CA VAL A 78 -2.33 6.35 -7.06
C VAL A 78 -0.87 6.59 -7.34
N ALA A 79 -0.02 6.38 -6.33
CA ALA A 79 1.40 6.65 -6.41
C ALA A 79 2.21 5.46 -6.89
N ASP A 80 3.26 5.75 -7.65
CA ASP A 80 4.41 4.88 -7.87
C ASP A 80 5.56 5.37 -6.97
N LEU A 81 6.04 4.53 -6.05
CA LEU A 81 7.22 4.84 -5.24
C LEU A 81 8.48 4.92 -6.10
N ARG A 82 9.58 5.47 -5.57
CA ARG A 82 10.81 5.69 -6.35
C ARG A 82 11.30 4.45 -7.08
N GLY A 83 11.66 4.62 -8.34
CA GLY A 83 12.12 3.56 -9.23
C GLY A 83 11.05 2.61 -9.75
N LYS A 84 9.78 2.79 -9.35
CA LYS A 84 8.64 1.96 -9.73
C LYS A 84 7.76 2.64 -10.78
N GLY A 85 6.98 1.83 -11.50
CA GLY A 85 5.98 2.30 -12.44
C GLY A 85 6.48 3.40 -13.35
N GLN A 86 5.99 4.61 -13.22
CA GLN A 86 6.40 5.78 -14.00
C GLN A 86 7.27 6.78 -13.21
N SER A 87 7.66 6.45 -11.97
CA SER A 87 8.64 7.24 -11.21
C SER A 87 10.05 7.10 -11.80
N LEU A 88 10.84 8.18 -11.74
CA LEU A 88 12.16 8.25 -12.38
C LEU A 88 13.24 8.62 -11.35
N PRO A 89 14.49 8.13 -11.55
CA PRO A 89 14.92 7.19 -12.58
C PRO A 89 14.40 5.77 -12.33
N ARG A 90 14.38 4.94 -13.35
CA ARG A 90 14.08 3.50 -13.23
C ARG A 90 15.20 2.79 -12.48
N ILE A 91 14.86 1.69 -11.80
CA ILE A 91 15.85 0.87 -11.08
C ILE A 91 16.86 0.29 -12.06
N HIS A 92 18.15 0.45 -11.73
CA HIS A 92 19.31 -0.04 -12.47
C HIS A 92 20.41 -0.46 -11.48
N PRO A 93 21.51 -1.10 -11.91
CA PRO A 93 22.57 -1.59 -11.01
C PRO A 93 23.18 -0.54 -10.09
N GLY A 94 23.16 0.73 -10.51
CA GLY A 94 23.65 1.89 -9.73
C GLY A 94 22.65 2.45 -8.71
N SER A 95 21.41 1.98 -8.67
CA SER A 95 20.38 2.48 -7.75
C SER A 95 20.75 2.19 -6.29
N ARG A 96 20.75 3.23 -5.43
CA ARG A 96 21.19 3.16 -4.03
C ARG A 96 20.07 3.38 -3.01
N HIS A 97 18.87 3.78 -3.45
CA HIS A 97 17.74 3.98 -2.56
C HIS A 97 17.17 2.67 -2.02
N GLY A 98 16.51 2.75 -0.88
CA GLY A 98 15.81 1.64 -0.23
C GLY A 98 14.49 2.08 0.38
N GLN A 99 13.95 1.28 1.30
CA GLN A 99 12.72 1.64 1.98
C GLN A 99 12.88 2.82 2.94
N THR A 100 14.09 3.10 3.44
CA THR A 100 14.36 4.27 4.28
C THR A 100 14.01 5.56 3.53
N GLU A 101 14.44 5.69 2.27
CA GLU A 101 14.11 6.84 1.44
C GLU A 101 12.61 6.89 1.10
N MET A 102 11.97 5.73 0.86
CA MET A 102 10.52 5.68 0.64
C MET A 102 9.74 6.19 1.86
N ILE A 103 10.16 5.81 3.06
CA ILE A 103 9.53 6.21 4.33
C ILE A 103 9.79 7.68 4.65
N ARG A 104 11.05 8.13 4.53
CA ARG A 104 11.50 9.44 4.97
C ARG A 104 11.15 10.55 3.98
N ASP A 105 11.23 10.23 2.69
CA ASP A 105 11.18 11.24 1.63
C ASP A 105 9.93 11.05 0.73
N ASP A 106 9.67 9.85 0.19
CA ASP A 106 8.62 9.64 -0.80
C ASP A 106 7.23 9.88 -0.21
N VAL A 107 6.89 9.18 0.87
CA VAL A 107 5.55 9.27 1.46
C VAL A 107 5.22 10.69 1.92
N PRO A 108 6.08 11.40 2.68
CA PRO A 108 5.83 12.79 3.03
C PRO A 108 5.68 13.70 1.81
N SER A 109 6.53 13.56 0.79
CA SER A 109 6.45 14.39 -0.42
C SER A 109 5.18 14.18 -1.21
N LEU A 110 4.72 12.93 -1.35
CA LEU A 110 3.44 12.59 -1.98
C LEU A 110 2.27 13.18 -1.21
N HIS A 111 2.27 13.03 0.12
CA HIS A 111 1.23 13.56 1.00
C HIS A 111 1.16 15.08 0.90
N GLU A 112 2.27 15.79 1.06
CA GLU A 112 2.35 17.24 0.96
C GLU A 112 1.93 17.75 -0.43
N ALA A 113 2.29 17.04 -1.50
CA ALA A 113 1.84 17.37 -2.84
C ALA A 113 0.32 17.27 -2.99
N ILE A 114 -0.32 16.25 -2.40
CA ILE A 114 -1.77 16.10 -2.41
C ILE A 114 -2.44 17.23 -1.65
N LEU A 115 -1.97 17.58 -0.46
CA LEU A 115 -2.51 18.70 0.31
C LEU A 115 -2.43 20.02 -0.48
N ARG A 116 -1.29 20.30 -1.12
CA ARG A 116 -1.14 21.50 -1.98
C ARG A 116 -2.09 21.50 -3.19
N LEU A 117 -2.28 20.35 -3.85
CA LEU A 117 -3.12 20.23 -5.05
C LEU A 117 -4.62 20.31 -4.76
N THR A 118 -5.03 19.95 -3.56
CA THR A 118 -6.45 19.82 -3.20
C THR A 118 -6.92 20.84 -2.18
N ALA A 119 -6.00 21.56 -1.52
CA ALA A 119 -6.24 22.40 -0.36
C ALA A 119 -6.98 21.66 0.80
N ALA A 120 -6.93 20.34 0.80
CA ALA A 120 -7.50 19.52 1.86
C ALA A 120 -6.66 19.65 3.14
N ARG A 121 -7.31 19.41 4.30
CA ARG A 121 -6.62 19.38 5.60
C ARG A 121 -6.14 17.96 5.98
N GLN A 122 -6.76 16.97 5.39
CA GLN A 122 -6.47 15.56 5.68
C GLN A 122 -6.53 14.72 4.40
N VAL A 123 -5.80 13.61 4.40
CA VAL A 123 -5.73 12.63 3.31
C VAL A 123 -6.00 11.25 3.88
N HIS A 124 -6.83 10.44 3.22
CA HIS A 124 -6.92 9.01 3.53
C HIS A 124 -5.74 8.27 2.88
N TRP A 125 -5.15 7.32 3.58
CA TRP A 125 -4.08 6.49 3.05
C TRP A 125 -4.54 5.05 2.84
N VAL A 126 -4.36 4.54 1.64
CA VAL A 126 -4.69 3.16 1.23
C VAL A 126 -3.42 2.46 0.80
N ALA A 127 -3.21 1.24 1.25
CA ALA A 127 -2.03 0.50 0.88
C ALA A 127 -2.30 -0.97 0.56
N HIS A 128 -1.47 -1.51 -0.32
CA HIS A 128 -1.37 -2.93 -0.58
C HIS A 128 -0.04 -3.48 -0.09
N SER A 129 -0.09 -4.63 0.60
CA SER A 129 1.10 -5.41 0.96
C SER A 129 2.16 -4.56 1.67
N TRP A 130 3.41 -4.58 1.21
CA TRP A 130 4.52 -3.83 1.84
C TRP A 130 4.31 -2.31 1.86
N GLY A 131 3.47 -1.77 0.98
CA GLY A 131 3.12 -0.35 0.99
C GLY A 131 2.55 0.11 2.32
N GLY A 132 1.75 -0.72 3.01
CA GLY A 132 1.22 -0.38 4.33
C GLY A 132 2.30 -0.35 5.42
N VAL A 133 3.34 -1.18 5.31
CA VAL A 133 4.49 -1.11 6.21
C VAL A 133 5.23 0.22 6.02
N VAL A 134 5.42 0.64 4.77
CA VAL A 134 6.04 1.92 4.44
C VAL A 134 5.21 3.10 4.97
N LEU A 135 3.87 3.07 4.77
CA LEU A 135 2.97 4.13 5.27
C LEU A 135 2.98 4.23 6.80
N ASN A 136 2.80 3.11 7.52
CA ASN A 136 2.82 3.14 8.99
C ASN A 136 4.19 3.59 9.51
N SER A 137 5.29 3.13 8.89
CA SER A 137 6.63 3.59 9.24
C SER A 137 6.82 5.10 9.02
N ALA A 138 6.24 5.67 7.96
CA ALA A 138 6.31 7.11 7.72
C ALA A 138 5.59 7.92 8.80
N LEU A 139 4.41 7.47 9.26
CA LEU A 139 3.69 8.10 10.38
C LEU A 139 4.47 8.02 11.68
N LEU A 140 5.04 6.86 11.98
CA LEU A 140 5.83 6.65 13.20
C LEU A 140 7.12 7.49 13.21
N ARG A 141 7.73 7.65 12.05
CA ARG A 141 8.95 8.45 11.90
C ARG A 141 8.70 9.95 11.90
N ARG A 142 7.56 10.39 11.36
CA ARG A 142 7.12 11.79 11.30
C ARG A 142 5.73 11.95 11.90
N PRO A 143 5.61 11.93 13.23
CA PRO A 143 4.30 11.99 13.92
C PRO A 143 3.46 13.23 13.60
N ALA A 144 4.09 14.29 13.13
CA ALA A 144 3.41 15.50 12.63
C ALA A 144 2.42 15.22 11.48
N LEU A 145 2.60 14.13 10.73
CA LEU A 145 1.66 13.70 9.68
C LEU A 145 0.38 13.05 10.24
N ILE A 146 0.40 12.54 11.48
CA ILE A 146 -0.73 11.79 12.05
C ILE A 146 -2.04 12.60 12.01
N PRO A 147 -2.11 13.86 12.46
CA PRO A 147 -3.34 14.65 12.40
C PRO A 147 -3.80 15.00 10.97
N GLU A 148 -2.90 14.89 9.98
CA GLU A 148 -3.20 15.15 8.58
C GLU A 148 -3.68 13.89 7.82
N VAL A 149 -3.70 12.72 8.49
CA VAL A 149 -4.18 11.46 7.92
C VAL A 149 -5.53 11.09 8.55
N ALA A 150 -6.60 11.15 7.74
CA ALA A 150 -7.96 10.92 8.21
C ALA A 150 -8.21 9.45 8.62
N SER A 151 -7.77 8.50 7.82
CA SER A 151 -7.82 7.06 8.12
C SER A 151 -6.90 6.24 7.22
N LEU A 152 -6.71 4.97 7.58
CA LEU A 152 -5.90 3.99 6.87
C LEU A 152 -6.78 2.84 6.34
N VAL A 153 -6.47 2.33 5.14
CA VAL A 153 -7.03 1.07 4.63
C VAL A 153 -5.90 0.20 4.11
N HIS A 154 -5.75 -0.98 4.66
CA HIS A 154 -4.65 -1.90 4.42
C HIS A 154 -5.13 -3.21 3.79
N PHE A 155 -4.66 -3.51 2.58
CA PHE A 155 -4.95 -4.74 1.85
C PHE A 155 -3.76 -5.70 1.93
N ALA A 156 -3.92 -6.84 2.60
CA ALA A 156 -2.90 -7.89 2.78
C ALA A 156 -1.56 -7.37 3.32
N VAL A 157 -1.61 -6.38 4.21
CA VAL A 157 -0.41 -5.74 4.78
C VAL A 157 0.12 -6.56 5.95
N LYS A 158 1.39 -6.89 5.88
CA LYS A 158 2.14 -7.52 6.99
C LYS A 158 3.60 -7.08 6.94
N ARG A 159 4.25 -6.97 8.10
CA ARG A 159 5.69 -6.71 8.18
C ARG A 159 6.49 -8.01 8.23
N SER A 160 6.17 -8.87 9.15
CA SER A 160 6.88 -10.13 9.37
C SER A 160 6.07 -11.33 8.90
N VAL A 161 6.75 -12.42 8.50
CA VAL A 161 6.15 -13.69 8.10
C VAL A 161 6.43 -14.71 9.19
N ALA A 162 5.46 -14.88 10.09
CA ALA A 162 5.56 -15.79 11.23
C ALA A 162 4.90 -17.16 10.99
N VAL A 163 4.02 -17.24 9.99
CA VAL A 163 3.36 -18.51 9.62
C VAL A 163 4.39 -19.58 9.23
N ARG A 164 4.06 -20.84 9.53
CA ARG A 164 4.90 -22.00 9.23
C ARG A 164 4.11 -22.94 8.32
N ASN A 165 4.39 -22.90 7.02
CA ASN A 165 3.79 -23.77 6.02
C ASN A 165 4.73 -23.94 4.83
N VAL A 166 4.41 -24.87 3.93
CA VAL A 166 5.21 -25.20 2.73
C VAL A 166 5.38 -23.99 1.82
N HIS A 167 4.35 -23.17 1.64
CA HIS A 167 4.42 -21.96 0.81
C HIS A 167 5.44 -20.97 1.35
N LYS A 168 5.46 -20.74 2.67
CA LYS A 168 6.46 -19.87 3.30
C LYS A 168 7.87 -20.43 3.11
N ALA A 169 8.08 -21.74 3.26
CA ALA A 169 9.38 -22.37 3.07
C ALA A 169 9.87 -22.20 1.62
N ILE A 170 8.99 -22.36 0.63
CA ILE A 170 9.37 -22.23 -0.78
C ILE A 170 9.46 -20.76 -1.19
N GLU A 171 8.41 -19.96 -0.99
CA GLU A 171 8.34 -18.60 -1.53
C GLU A 171 9.23 -17.61 -0.78
N ILE A 172 9.28 -17.72 0.56
CA ILE A 172 10.02 -16.76 1.39
C ILE A 172 11.42 -17.29 1.72
N ASP A 173 11.52 -18.51 2.28
CA ASP A 173 12.82 -18.96 2.79
C ASP A 173 13.78 -19.33 1.65
N LEU A 174 13.29 -20.06 0.64
CA LEU A 174 14.12 -20.44 -0.50
C LEU A 174 14.14 -19.36 -1.59
N MET A 175 12.98 -19.02 -2.18
CA MET A 175 12.97 -18.14 -3.35
C MET A 175 13.41 -16.71 -2.99
N TRP A 176 12.73 -16.06 -2.05
CA TRP A 176 13.03 -14.67 -1.68
C TRP A 176 14.39 -14.52 -0.99
N ASN A 177 14.67 -15.35 0.02
CA ASN A 177 15.85 -15.18 0.87
C ASN A 177 17.14 -15.74 0.27
N VAL A 178 17.07 -16.70 -0.66
CA VAL A 178 18.25 -17.36 -1.25
C VAL A 178 18.35 -17.08 -2.74
N VAL A 179 17.41 -17.59 -3.56
CA VAL A 179 17.52 -17.52 -5.03
C VAL A 179 17.49 -16.07 -5.52
N LEU A 180 16.41 -15.33 -5.22
CA LEU A 180 16.28 -13.94 -5.67
C LEU A 180 17.33 -13.02 -5.03
N ARG A 181 17.82 -13.37 -3.83
CA ARG A 181 18.92 -12.64 -3.21
C ARG A 181 20.24 -12.87 -3.94
N GLY A 182 20.52 -14.09 -4.38
CA GLY A 182 21.69 -14.42 -5.22
C GLY A 182 21.66 -13.63 -6.53
N VAL A 183 20.54 -13.68 -7.24
CA VAL A 183 20.31 -12.92 -8.49
C VAL A 183 20.49 -11.42 -8.27
N SER A 184 19.84 -10.87 -7.23
CA SER A 184 19.91 -9.44 -6.90
C SER A 184 21.36 -8.99 -6.64
N ARG A 185 22.15 -9.82 -5.98
CA ARG A 185 23.56 -9.54 -5.71
C ARG A 185 24.42 -9.55 -6.99
N SER A 186 24.17 -10.51 -7.89
CA SER A 186 24.94 -10.67 -9.13
C SER A 186 24.61 -9.60 -10.17
N VAL A 187 23.33 -9.19 -10.27
CA VAL A 187 22.86 -8.20 -11.26
C VAL A 187 23.00 -6.75 -10.76
N GLY A 188 23.15 -6.55 -9.44
CA GLY A 188 23.17 -5.24 -8.82
C GLY A 188 21.81 -4.70 -8.38
N TYR A 189 20.70 -5.36 -8.76
CA TYR A 189 19.32 -5.13 -8.34
C TYR A 189 18.49 -6.40 -8.53
N LEU A 190 17.29 -6.48 -7.97
CA LEU A 190 16.38 -7.61 -8.21
C LEU A 190 15.57 -7.35 -9.47
N PRO A 191 15.81 -8.08 -10.59
CA PRO A 191 15.10 -7.93 -11.86
C PRO A 191 13.76 -8.69 -11.84
N ALA A 192 12.89 -8.36 -10.86
CA ALA A 192 11.65 -9.10 -10.61
C ALA A 192 10.69 -9.09 -11.81
N ARG A 193 10.66 -7.98 -12.58
CA ARG A 193 9.86 -7.87 -13.80
C ARG A 193 10.33 -8.83 -14.89
N GLN A 194 11.64 -8.92 -15.13
CA GLN A 194 12.25 -9.82 -16.13
C GLN A 194 12.04 -11.29 -15.75
N LEU A 195 12.10 -11.58 -14.44
CA LEU A 195 11.87 -12.91 -13.88
C LEU A 195 10.37 -13.25 -13.74
N ARG A 196 9.46 -12.32 -14.05
CA ARG A 196 8.00 -12.47 -13.91
C ARG A 196 7.53 -12.74 -12.46
N PHE A 197 8.30 -12.30 -11.47
CA PHE A 197 7.95 -12.34 -10.05
C PHE A 197 7.19 -11.11 -9.56
N GLY A 198 7.14 -10.07 -10.35
CA GLY A 198 6.46 -8.82 -10.05
C GLY A 198 6.29 -7.94 -11.29
N SER A 199 5.56 -6.86 -11.16
CA SER A 199 5.37 -5.88 -12.25
C SER A 199 6.53 -4.88 -12.34
N ASP A 200 7.34 -4.75 -11.28
CA ASP A 200 8.52 -3.89 -11.23
C ASP A 200 9.72 -4.50 -10.53
N ASN A 201 10.90 -3.95 -10.79
CA ASN A 201 12.16 -4.35 -10.18
C ASN A 201 12.29 -3.83 -8.74
N GLU A 202 13.30 -4.32 -8.01
CA GLU A 202 13.61 -3.87 -6.65
C GLU A 202 15.10 -3.56 -6.51
N THR A 203 15.48 -2.56 -5.71
CA THR A 203 16.90 -2.32 -5.43
C THR A 203 17.45 -3.38 -4.49
N ASN A 204 18.77 -3.57 -4.53
CA ASN A 204 19.47 -4.44 -3.58
C ASN A 204 19.23 -3.99 -2.13
N LYS A 205 19.25 -2.67 -1.89
CA LYS A 205 19.05 -2.09 -0.57
C LYS A 205 17.65 -2.40 -0.04
N THR A 206 16.60 -2.12 -0.83
CA THR A 206 15.22 -2.45 -0.45
C THR A 206 15.05 -3.94 -0.17
N HIS A 207 15.59 -4.81 -1.04
CA HIS A 207 15.50 -6.26 -0.85
C HIS A 207 16.11 -6.69 0.50
N LEU A 208 17.28 -6.17 0.87
CA LEU A 208 17.94 -6.48 2.14
C LEU A 208 17.17 -5.96 3.35
N GLN A 209 16.67 -4.73 3.26
CA GLN A 209 15.90 -4.11 4.32
C GLN A 209 14.59 -4.87 4.57
N ILE A 210 13.85 -5.23 3.50
CA ILE A 210 12.64 -6.06 3.59
C ILE A 210 12.96 -7.42 4.20
N LYS A 211 14.01 -8.10 3.70
CA LYS A 211 14.44 -9.40 4.24
C LYS A 211 14.72 -9.35 5.75
N ARG A 212 15.31 -8.26 6.24
CA ARG A 212 15.61 -8.08 7.67
C ARG A 212 14.31 -7.92 8.47
N TRP A 213 13.39 -7.09 8.02
CA TRP A 213 12.14 -6.81 8.71
C TRP A 213 11.11 -7.95 8.60
N ALA A 214 11.14 -8.71 7.50
CA ALA A 214 10.19 -9.80 7.26
C ALA A 214 10.43 -11.06 8.11
N LYS A 215 11.56 -11.18 8.80
CA LYS A 215 11.80 -12.29 9.75
C LYS A 215 10.76 -12.26 10.88
N ALA A 216 10.32 -13.44 11.33
CA ALA A 216 9.29 -13.57 12.37
C ALA A 216 9.62 -12.81 13.67
N ALA A 217 10.90 -12.79 14.06
CA ALA A 217 11.44 -12.01 15.19
C ALA A 217 12.36 -10.88 14.71
N GLY A 218 12.18 -10.41 13.46
CA GLY A 218 13.00 -9.36 12.88
C GLY A 218 12.72 -8.00 13.55
N PRO A 219 13.76 -7.20 13.78
CA PRO A 219 13.60 -5.87 14.37
C PRO A 219 12.86 -4.96 13.41
N TRP A 220 12.00 -4.09 13.91
CA TRP A 220 11.42 -2.99 13.14
C TRP A 220 12.25 -1.73 13.39
N VAL A 221 13.49 -1.78 12.92
CA VAL A 221 14.51 -0.75 13.10
C VAL A 221 15.10 -0.40 11.75
N ASP A 222 15.27 0.88 11.48
CA ASP A 222 15.89 1.34 10.24
C ASP A 222 17.37 0.92 10.20
N SER A 223 17.82 0.41 9.05
CA SER A 223 19.20 -0.03 8.89
C SER A 223 20.17 1.09 8.61
N ASP A 224 19.69 2.26 8.20
CA ASP A 224 20.52 3.38 7.78
C ASP A 224 20.89 4.29 8.95
N ASP A 225 19.95 4.53 9.87
CA ASP A 225 20.16 5.46 11.00
C ASP A 225 19.72 4.90 12.36
N GLY A 226 19.27 3.68 12.42
CA GLY A 226 18.91 3.02 13.68
C GLY A 226 17.56 3.45 14.27
N PHE A 227 16.72 4.20 13.54
CA PHE A 227 15.40 4.61 14.04
C PHE A 227 14.55 3.39 14.41
N ASP A 228 14.07 3.33 15.64
CA ASP A 228 13.26 2.23 16.17
C ASP A 228 11.75 2.50 16.00
N TYR A 229 11.19 1.90 14.93
CA TYR A 229 9.76 2.01 14.64
C TYR A 229 8.88 1.26 15.66
N ALA A 230 9.41 0.17 16.25
CA ALA A 230 8.66 -0.55 17.27
C ALA A 230 8.52 0.29 18.55
N ALA A 231 9.59 0.94 18.98
CA ALA A 231 9.53 1.88 20.09
C ALA A 231 8.60 3.07 19.78
N ALA A 232 8.67 3.64 18.59
CA ALA A 232 7.78 4.73 18.16
C ALA A 232 6.30 4.31 18.12
N ALA A 233 5.98 3.06 17.77
CA ALA A 233 4.62 2.54 17.76
C ALA A 233 3.99 2.48 19.17
N HIS A 234 4.79 2.38 20.23
CA HIS A 234 4.31 2.47 21.60
C HIS A 234 4.06 3.91 22.07
N GLN A 235 4.66 4.90 21.41
CA GLN A 235 4.59 6.31 21.78
C GLN A 235 3.49 7.08 21.04
N HIS A 236 3.10 6.60 19.85
CA HIS A 236 2.17 7.31 18.97
C HIS A 236 0.94 6.48 18.65
N ARG A 237 -0.24 7.14 18.69
CA ARG A 237 -1.49 6.52 18.25
C ARG A 237 -1.70 6.82 16.76
N LEU A 238 -1.75 5.77 15.94
CA LEU A 238 -2.02 5.90 14.51
C LEU A 238 -3.50 6.25 14.24
N PRO A 239 -3.80 6.79 13.05
CA PRO A 239 -5.17 7.01 12.59
C PRO A 239 -6.01 5.73 12.58
N PRO A 240 -7.35 5.82 12.60
CA PRO A 240 -8.23 4.67 12.45
C PRO A 240 -7.87 3.83 11.21
N ALA A 241 -7.82 2.49 11.34
CA ALA A 241 -7.32 1.61 10.29
C ALA A 241 -8.24 0.42 10.00
N LEU A 242 -8.55 0.17 8.73
CA LEU A 242 -9.23 -1.02 8.24
C LEU A 242 -8.24 -1.96 7.57
N TYR A 243 -8.23 -3.22 7.98
CA TYR A 243 -7.35 -4.25 7.43
C TYR A 243 -8.15 -5.33 6.70
N PHE A 244 -7.72 -5.67 5.50
CA PHE A 244 -8.21 -6.82 4.75
C PHE A 244 -7.13 -7.88 4.64
N ALA A 245 -7.46 -9.12 4.99
CA ALA A 245 -6.63 -10.29 4.79
C ALA A 245 -7.34 -11.26 3.84
N ALA A 246 -6.60 -11.88 2.93
CA ALA A 246 -7.15 -12.81 1.98
C ALA A 246 -7.01 -14.27 2.47
N GLN A 247 -8.05 -15.09 2.30
CA GLN A 247 -8.06 -16.48 2.76
C GLN A 247 -7.03 -17.35 2.03
N ASN A 248 -6.91 -17.17 0.70
CA ASN A 248 -5.98 -17.91 -0.14
C ASN A 248 -4.61 -17.20 -0.27
N ASP A 249 -4.20 -16.48 0.77
CA ASP A 249 -2.85 -15.92 0.87
C ASP A 249 -2.05 -16.65 1.93
N PRO A 250 -1.29 -17.69 1.56
CA PRO A 250 -0.65 -18.57 2.52
C PRO A 250 0.53 -17.96 3.27
N CYS A 251 1.19 -16.91 2.73
CA CYS A 251 2.39 -16.34 3.34
C CYS A 251 2.69 -14.87 3.00
N ARG A 252 2.12 -14.32 1.92
CA ARG A 252 2.43 -12.94 1.49
C ARG A 252 1.63 -11.89 2.25
N GLY A 253 0.44 -12.23 2.76
CA GLY A 253 -0.45 -11.41 3.57
C GLY A 253 -1.40 -12.30 4.39
N HIS A 254 -0.86 -13.40 4.94
CA HIS A 254 -1.64 -14.37 5.72
C HIS A 254 -2.34 -13.68 6.89
N ARG A 255 -3.59 -14.05 7.16
CA ARG A 255 -4.44 -13.42 8.18
C ARG A 255 -3.80 -13.28 9.56
N HIS A 256 -2.99 -14.25 9.98
CA HIS A 256 -2.27 -14.17 11.27
C HIS A 256 -1.19 -13.09 11.25
N ASP A 257 -0.47 -12.97 10.14
CA ASP A 257 0.60 -11.97 9.99
C ASP A 257 0.02 -10.56 9.79
N VAL A 258 -1.17 -10.43 9.16
CA VAL A 258 -1.93 -9.16 9.11
C VAL A 258 -2.36 -8.72 10.50
N ARG A 259 -2.95 -9.62 11.30
CA ARG A 259 -3.34 -9.31 12.70
C ARG A 259 -2.13 -8.97 13.57
N ARG A 260 -1.02 -9.66 13.34
CA ARG A 260 0.24 -9.37 14.03
C ARG A 260 0.74 -7.97 13.69
N PHE A 261 0.74 -7.58 12.41
CA PHE A 261 1.14 -6.23 12.01
C PHE A 261 0.22 -5.15 12.58
N ARG A 262 -1.10 -5.40 12.60
CA ARG A 262 -2.05 -4.53 13.30
C ARG A 262 -1.63 -4.30 14.75
N ALA A 263 -1.28 -5.36 15.48
CA ALA A 263 -0.84 -5.26 16.87
C ALA A 263 0.54 -4.56 17.01
N GLU A 264 1.49 -4.87 16.11
CA GLU A 264 2.82 -4.23 16.07
C GLU A 264 2.73 -2.73 15.77
N SER A 265 1.69 -2.28 15.08
CA SER A 265 1.48 -0.86 14.73
C SER A 265 1.02 0.02 15.90
N GLY A 266 0.95 -0.52 17.12
CA GLY A 266 0.58 0.22 18.32
C GLY A 266 -0.92 0.43 18.48
N ALA A 267 -1.29 1.33 19.41
CA ALA A 267 -2.69 1.59 19.72
C ALA A 267 -3.36 2.42 18.62
N HIS A 268 -4.45 1.91 18.07
CA HIS A 268 -5.32 2.62 17.13
C HIS A 268 -6.68 1.93 17.03
N GLU A 269 -7.73 2.70 16.73
CA GLU A 269 -9.01 2.10 16.34
C GLU A 269 -8.81 1.29 15.07
N SER A 270 -9.25 0.04 15.07
CA SER A 270 -9.01 -0.80 13.90
C SER A 270 -10.01 -1.95 13.77
N ARG A 271 -10.25 -2.37 12.54
CA ARG A 271 -11.07 -3.54 12.17
C ARG A 271 -10.27 -4.43 11.22
N VAL A 272 -10.52 -5.74 11.30
CA VAL A 272 -9.91 -6.73 10.41
C VAL A 272 -10.99 -7.56 9.73
N HIS A 273 -10.93 -7.67 8.40
CA HIS A 273 -11.79 -8.52 7.60
C HIS A 273 -10.96 -9.60 6.93
N VAL A 274 -11.37 -10.86 7.09
CA VAL A 274 -10.81 -11.98 6.32
C VAL A 274 -11.74 -12.25 5.14
N LEU A 275 -11.23 -12.08 3.93
CA LEU A 275 -12.00 -12.24 2.70
C LEU A 275 -12.08 -13.72 2.31
N SER A 276 -13.17 -14.37 2.73
CA SER A 276 -13.40 -15.82 2.59
C SER A 276 -14.87 -16.12 2.38
N ARG A 277 -15.16 -17.20 1.66
CA ARG A 277 -16.52 -17.76 1.57
C ARG A 277 -17.10 -18.08 2.95
N ARG A 278 -16.25 -18.46 3.91
CA ARG A 278 -16.68 -18.76 5.29
C ARG A 278 -17.13 -17.52 6.06
N THR A 279 -16.68 -16.34 5.65
CA THR A 279 -17.02 -15.05 6.25
C THR A 279 -18.04 -14.26 5.40
N GLY A 280 -18.72 -14.93 4.44
CA GLY A 280 -19.82 -14.35 3.68
C GLY A 280 -19.44 -13.71 2.35
N TYR A 281 -18.21 -13.84 1.89
CA TYR A 281 -17.76 -13.37 0.56
C TYR A 281 -18.00 -14.45 -0.50
N ALA A 282 -18.17 -14.07 -1.77
CA ALA A 282 -18.35 -15.01 -2.88
C ALA A 282 -17.08 -15.83 -3.18
N HIS A 283 -15.91 -15.31 -2.81
CA HIS A 283 -14.62 -15.92 -3.13
C HIS A 283 -13.69 -16.00 -1.92
N ASP A 284 -12.82 -17.03 -1.93
CA ASP A 284 -11.62 -17.07 -1.10
C ASP A 284 -10.52 -16.31 -1.85
N TYR A 285 -10.41 -15.02 -1.58
CA TYR A 285 -9.45 -14.15 -2.27
C TYR A 285 -8.00 -14.50 -1.95
N ASP A 286 -7.08 -14.17 -2.88
CA ASP A 286 -5.63 -14.26 -2.71
C ASP A 286 -4.98 -12.87 -2.60
N HIS A 287 -3.63 -12.84 -2.57
CA HIS A 287 -2.84 -11.62 -2.36
C HIS A 287 -3.07 -10.51 -3.39
N ILE A 288 -3.49 -10.84 -4.60
CA ILE A 288 -3.69 -9.90 -5.71
C ILE A 288 -5.17 -9.76 -6.05
N SER A 289 -5.90 -10.88 -6.07
CA SER A 289 -7.31 -10.88 -6.45
C SER A 289 -8.19 -10.05 -5.50
N LEU A 290 -7.75 -9.85 -4.25
CA LEU A 290 -8.44 -8.93 -3.32
C LEU A 290 -8.51 -7.46 -3.82
N LEU A 291 -7.70 -7.07 -4.81
CA LEU A 291 -7.76 -5.76 -5.46
C LEU A 291 -8.19 -5.80 -6.93
N THR A 292 -8.05 -6.97 -7.58
CA THR A 292 -8.19 -7.09 -9.02
C THR A 292 -9.41 -7.92 -9.47
N HIS A 293 -10.04 -8.67 -8.56
CA HIS A 293 -11.21 -9.45 -8.88
C HIS A 293 -12.43 -8.55 -9.15
N PRO A 294 -13.23 -8.80 -10.21
CA PRO A 294 -14.36 -7.95 -10.54
C PRO A 294 -15.42 -7.83 -9.43
N ASP A 295 -15.64 -8.88 -8.65
CA ASP A 295 -16.65 -8.88 -7.58
C ASP A 295 -16.22 -8.08 -6.34
N ALA A 296 -14.94 -7.70 -6.22
CA ALA A 296 -14.45 -6.85 -5.13
C ALA A 296 -15.26 -5.54 -5.02
N GLU A 297 -15.71 -4.96 -6.16
CA GLU A 297 -16.54 -3.74 -6.18
C GLU A 297 -17.91 -3.95 -5.52
N ARG A 298 -18.45 -5.17 -5.56
CA ARG A 298 -19.75 -5.53 -4.96
C ARG A 298 -19.64 -6.00 -3.52
N GLU A 299 -18.42 -6.20 -3.04
CA GLU A 299 -18.14 -6.77 -1.72
C GLU A 299 -17.28 -5.80 -0.88
N HIS A 300 -16.04 -6.13 -0.64
CA HIS A 300 -15.19 -5.43 0.31
C HIS A 300 -14.73 -4.01 -0.11
N PHE A 301 -14.84 -3.62 -1.38
CA PHE A 301 -14.65 -2.23 -1.74
C PHE A 301 -15.76 -1.33 -1.16
N GLN A 302 -16.97 -1.87 -0.94
CA GLN A 302 -18.05 -1.15 -0.24
C GLN A 302 -17.69 -0.90 1.22
N LEU A 303 -17.04 -1.86 1.90
CA LEU A 303 -16.56 -1.67 3.27
C LEU A 303 -15.43 -0.63 3.33
N ALA A 304 -14.50 -0.68 2.38
CA ALA A 304 -13.46 0.34 2.26
C ALA A 304 -14.06 1.73 2.03
N LEU A 305 -15.07 1.84 1.16
CA LEU A 305 -15.80 3.09 0.90
C LEU A 305 -16.51 3.62 2.18
N ALA A 306 -17.21 2.75 2.91
CA ALA A 306 -17.88 3.12 4.16
C ALA A 306 -16.87 3.61 5.20
N TRP A 307 -15.74 2.91 5.34
CA TRP A 307 -14.66 3.33 6.24
C TRP A 307 -14.10 4.71 5.89
N LEU A 308 -13.78 4.95 4.63
CA LEU A 308 -13.27 6.24 4.15
C LEU A 308 -14.29 7.38 4.29
N ARG A 309 -15.59 7.08 4.38
CA ARG A 309 -16.66 8.07 4.67
C ARG A 309 -16.86 8.32 6.16
N GLY A 310 -16.04 7.75 7.03
CA GLY A 310 -16.17 7.87 8.48
C GLY A 310 -17.30 7.02 9.09
N GLN A 311 -17.85 6.07 8.33
CA GLN A 311 -18.95 5.18 8.77
C GLN A 311 -18.35 3.93 9.46
N HIS A 312 -17.48 4.11 10.43
CA HIS A 312 -16.71 3.02 11.06
C HIS A 312 -17.62 2.01 11.77
N ASP A 313 -18.76 2.46 12.33
CA ASP A 313 -19.72 1.58 13.02
C ASP A 313 -20.41 0.59 12.09
N GLN A 314 -20.48 0.88 10.79
CA GLN A 314 -21.01 -0.04 9.78
C GLN A 314 -20.03 -1.14 9.39
N VAL A 315 -18.76 -1.00 9.78
CA VAL A 315 -17.68 -1.92 9.44
C VAL A 315 -17.24 -2.66 10.71
N ARG A 316 -17.89 -3.79 11.01
CA ARG A 316 -17.55 -4.62 12.17
C ARG A 316 -16.43 -5.60 11.86
N ASP A 317 -15.72 -6.09 12.90
CA ASP A 317 -14.72 -7.15 12.73
C ASP A 317 -15.40 -8.45 12.21
N HIS A 318 -14.80 -9.06 11.21
CA HIS A 318 -15.17 -10.35 10.69
C HIS A 318 -13.94 -11.26 10.50
N GLY A 319 -13.83 -12.30 11.31
CA GLY A 319 -12.82 -13.32 11.09
C GLY A 319 -12.16 -13.93 12.28
#